data_d55c338d4b92ee4fbe8cb9081b06b784
#
_entry.id   d55c338d4b92ee4fbe8cb9081b06b784
#
_cell.length_a   1.000
_cell.length_b   1.000
_cell.length_c   1.000
_cell.angle_alpha   90.00
_cell.angle_beta   90.00
_cell.angle_gamma   90.00
#
_symmetry.space_group_name_H-M   'P 1'
#
loop_
_entity.id
_entity.type
_entity.pdbx_description
1 polymer ?
#
loop_
_entity_poly.entity_id
_entity_poly.type
_entity_poly.pdbx_seq_one_letter_code
_entity_poly.pdbx_strand_id
1 'polypeptide(L)'
;MSISSKLKRLSFRLPNGAEPLMSILMFVCDMFILNAVCRYTFAYWFSDIGPVDLYLASYERVKWYLFVFYTFFGVFVGLFNIRALTAASDILFHSASSLLATFVTFNLIGFMSRSFAELSHNFPRPVMLLATGASIITIFIFRIIISRIFRPHPQLVKAIIVGDPTEGKRIIKHFHRRGGVRFRIVRSMKSEEIDELASEVVFKHVAEVFVTDPNINLDKFWAQIYYNRKEEPHRFNVRISVDPGKTVATFGMHSLEDLPLITICSHPLSSLQKFMKRTFDVLFSCFAIIVTSPVMLLTSILVKLDSPGPVFYKQKRVGLNGKEYDVIKFRSMRPGSEAQTGPTVSTADDPRVSKFGKFIRKFGIDELPQFFLVLTGEMSVVGPRPERPFFVNEEYAFQGRRLSVKPGVTGLAAVNSRYYLKLTDKVTYDYYYLDYYSILLDIKIVFQTVWVLLFEPNYSK
;
A
#
# COMPACT_ATOMS: atom_id res chain seq x y z
N MET A 1 -13.24 -19.93 22.98
CA MET A 1 -13.98 -19.34 21.85
C MET A 1 -13.43 -17.94 21.59
N SER A 2 -12.76 -17.70 20.47
CA SER A 2 -12.04 -16.44 20.21
C SER A 2 -13.01 -15.28 19.99
N ILE A 3 -12.63 -14.07 20.42
CA ILE A 3 -13.39 -12.83 20.23
C ILE A 3 -13.79 -12.65 18.74
N SER A 4 -12.96 -13.13 17.82
CA SER A 4 -13.21 -13.17 16.37
C SER A 4 -14.48 -13.96 15.98
N SER A 5 -14.79 -15.05 16.69
CA SER A 5 -15.98 -15.89 16.38
C SER A 5 -17.28 -15.27 16.90
N LYS A 6 -17.22 -14.51 18.00
CA LYS A 6 -18.40 -13.75 18.51
C LYS A 6 -18.74 -12.56 17.62
N LEU A 7 -17.73 -11.83 17.12
CA LEU A 7 -17.92 -10.69 16.21
C LEU A 7 -18.47 -11.11 14.82
N LYS A 8 -18.14 -12.32 14.34
CA LYS A 8 -18.75 -12.85 13.10
C LYS A 8 -20.25 -13.07 13.19
N ARG A 9 -20.80 -13.36 14.39
CA ARG A 9 -22.26 -13.51 14.60
C ARG A 9 -23.03 -12.18 14.65
N LEU A 10 -22.34 -11.05 14.86
CA LEU A 10 -22.92 -9.70 14.92
C LEU A 10 -22.76 -8.91 13.62
N SER A 11 -22.27 -9.52 12.53
CA SER A 11 -22.08 -8.78 11.29
C SER A 11 -23.41 -8.54 10.56
N PHE A 12 -23.79 -7.26 10.45
CA PHE A 12 -24.91 -6.80 9.64
C PHE A 12 -24.43 -6.43 8.23
N ARG A 13 -25.16 -6.86 7.21
CA ARG A 13 -24.93 -6.40 5.84
C ARG A 13 -25.69 -5.12 5.60
N LEU A 14 -24.99 -4.07 5.19
CA LEU A 14 -25.62 -2.81 4.83
C LEU A 14 -26.54 -2.99 3.62
N PRO A 15 -27.73 -2.39 3.62
CA PRO A 15 -28.59 -2.34 2.44
C PRO A 15 -27.86 -1.69 1.25
N ASN A 16 -28.23 -2.05 0.03
CA ASN A 16 -27.70 -1.40 -1.17
C ASN A 16 -28.00 0.10 -1.14
N GLY A 17 -26.96 0.93 -1.33
CA GLY A 17 -27.10 2.39 -1.30
C GLY A 17 -26.98 3.03 0.08
N ALA A 18 -26.82 2.28 1.17
CA ALA A 18 -26.64 2.83 2.51
C ALA A 18 -25.20 3.33 2.82
N GLU A 19 -24.26 3.14 1.90
CA GLU A 19 -22.87 3.52 2.13
C GLU A 19 -22.67 5.02 2.35
N PRO A 20 -23.34 5.96 1.61
CA PRO A 20 -23.18 7.38 1.89
C PRO A 20 -23.66 7.75 3.29
N LEU A 21 -24.79 7.17 3.72
CA LEU A 21 -25.32 7.38 5.06
C LEU A 21 -24.33 6.87 6.13
N MET A 22 -23.75 5.70 5.91
CA MET A 22 -22.75 5.15 6.80
C MET A 22 -21.45 5.97 6.84
N SER A 23 -21.02 6.54 5.70
CA SER A 23 -19.89 7.47 5.64
C SER A 23 -20.16 8.72 6.47
N ILE A 24 -21.35 9.29 6.39
CA ILE A 24 -21.78 10.44 7.20
C ILE A 24 -21.81 10.06 8.68
N LEU A 25 -22.38 8.91 9.03
CA LEU A 25 -22.43 8.45 10.41
C LEU A 25 -21.02 8.27 11.00
N MET A 26 -20.11 7.64 10.25
CA MET A 26 -18.71 7.48 10.68
C MET A 26 -18.02 8.84 10.86
N PHE A 27 -18.26 9.78 9.95
CA PHE A 27 -17.76 11.15 10.06
C PHE A 27 -18.24 11.82 11.35
N VAL A 28 -19.53 11.75 11.64
CA VAL A 28 -20.12 12.32 12.86
C VAL A 28 -19.52 11.66 14.12
N CYS A 29 -19.39 10.34 14.13
CA CYS A 29 -18.76 9.63 15.23
C CYS A 29 -17.29 10.02 15.43
N ASP A 30 -16.53 10.16 14.34
CA ASP A 30 -15.14 10.62 14.42
C ASP A 30 -15.03 12.03 15.05
N MET A 31 -15.96 12.95 14.71
CA MET A 31 -16.02 14.29 15.31
C MET A 31 -16.28 14.20 16.81
N PHE A 32 -17.21 13.34 17.24
CA PHE A 32 -17.49 13.11 18.67
C PHE A 32 -16.27 12.53 19.39
N ILE A 33 -15.62 11.52 18.80
CA ILE A 33 -14.43 10.88 19.37
C ILE A 33 -13.31 11.90 19.50
N LEU A 34 -13.02 12.65 18.42
CA LEU A 34 -11.98 13.68 18.41
C LEU A 34 -12.23 14.74 19.49
N ASN A 35 -13.47 15.23 19.59
CA ASN A 35 -13.86 16.18 20.63
C ASN A 35 -13.68 15.61 22.06
N ALA A 36 -14.16 14.39 22.28
CA ALA A 36 -14.08 13.75 23.60
C ALA A 36 -12.63 13.48 24.00
N VAL A 37 -11.81 12.95 23.10
CA VAL A 37 -10.39 12.67 23.37
C VAL A 37 -9.62 13.94 23.64
N CYS A 38 -9.81 15.00 22.86
CA CYS A 38 -9.15 16.28 23.09
C CYS A 38 -9.55 16.86 24.45
N ARG A 39 -10.86 16.94 24.76
CA ARG A 39 -11.32 17.44 26.08
C ARG A 39 -10.74 16.66 27.24
N TYR A 40 -10.76 15.31 27.14
CA TYR A 40 -10.22 14.46 28.19
C TYR A 40 -8.71 14.66 28.37
N THR A 41 -7.95 14.72 27.27
CA THR A 41 -6.50 14.91 27.30
C THR A 41 -6.14 16.28 27.92
N PHE A 42 -6.87 17.33 27.57
CA PHE A 42 -6.70 18.65 28.17
C PHE A 42 -7.05 18.65 29.64
N ALA A 43 -8.20 18.11 30.04
CA ALA A 43 -8.61 18.03 31.42
C ALA A 43 -7.61 17.25 32.28
N TYR A 44 -7.13 16.12 31.78
CA TYR A 44 -6.16 15.28 32.50
C TYR A 44 -4.79 15.96 32.63
N TRP A 45 -4.28 16.60 31.56
CA TRP A 45 -2.97 17.24 31.62
C TRP A 45 -2.92 18.44 32.57
N PHE A 46 -4.00 19.18 32.66
CA PHE A 46 -4.06 20.40 33.47
C PHE A 46 -4.68 20.19 34.86
N SER A 47 -5.06 18.96 35.22
CA SER A 47 -5.63 18.67 36.55
C SER A 47 -4.74 19.14 37.72
N ASP A 48 -3.42 19.04 37.54
CA ASP A 48 -2.43 19.36 38.60
C ASP A 48 -1.67 20.68 38.36
N ILE A 49 -1.91 21.37 37.22
CA ILE A 49 -1.06 22.49 36.78
C ILE A 49 -1.80 23.83 36.88
N GLY A 50 -3.14 23.86 36.78
CA GLY A 50 -3.86 25.13 36.81
C GLY A 50 -5.36 25.04 36.54
N PRO A 51 -6.06 26.14 36.30
CA PRO A 51 -7.49 26.18 36.14
C PRO A 51 -7.89 25.48 34.82
N VAL A 52 -8.35 24.24 34.91
CA VAL A 52 -8.78 23.39 33.77
C VAL A 52 -9.81 24.11 32.92
N ASP A 53 -10.71 24.87 33.50
CA ASP A 53 -11.78 25.58 32.79
C ASP A 53 -11.24 26.62 31.80
N LEU A 54 -10.13 27.28 32.08
CA LEU A 54 -9.50 28.27 31.22
C LEU A 54 -8.96 27.60 29.95
N TYR A 55 -8.32 26.43 30.08
CA TYR A 55 -7.76 25.67 28.95
C TYR A 55 -8.86 25.02 28.14
N LEU A 56 -9.92 24.51 28.76
CA LEU A 56 -11.08 24.00 28.06
C LEU A 56 -11.84 25.09 27.31
N ALA A 57 -11.98 26.29 27.86
CA ALA A 57 -12.57 27.44 27.16
C ALA A 57 -11.75 27.85 25.93
N SER A 58 -10.41 27.74 26.00
CA SER A 58 -9.53 27.97 24.87
C SER A 58 -9.71 26.88 23.80
N TYR A 59 -9.82 25.61 24.18
CA TYR A 59 -10.12 24.51 23.26
C TYR A 59 -11.47 24.72 22.55
N GLU A 60 -12.53 25.07 23.28
CA GLU A 60 -13.87 25.29 22.72
C GLU A 60 -13.88 26.37 21.63
N ARG A 61 -13.03 27.40 21.72
CA ARG A 61 -12.88 28.45 20.71
C ARG A 61 -12.22 27.96 19.42
N VAL A 62 -11.26 27.00 19.51
CA VAL A 62 -10.46 26.58 18.36
C VAL A 62 -10.85 25.22 17.79
N LYS A 63 -11.66 24.43 18.48
CA LYS A 63 -12.04 23.07 18.04
C LYS A 63 -12.63 23.02 16.62
N TRP A 64 -13.34 24.07 16.22
CA TRP A 64 -13.95 24.13 14.90
C TRP A 64 -12.91 24.17 13.77
N TYR A 65 -11.76 24.81 13.97
CA TYR A 65 -10.65 24.80 13.01
C TYR A 65 -10.06 23.38 12.91
N LEU A 66 -9.90 22.68 14.04
CA LEU A 66 -9.46 21.29 14.03
C LEU A 66 -10.43 20.40 13.24
N PHE A 67 -11.73 20.59 13.43
CA PHE A 67 -12.76 19.82 12.72
C PHE A 67 -12.74 20.11 11.21
N VAL A 68 -12.60 21.36 10.82
CA VAL A 68 -12.49 21.76 9.42
C VAL A 68 -11.26 21.12 8.76
N PHE A 69 -10.09 21.22 9.39
CA PHE A 69 -8.86 20.61 8.86
C PHE A 69 -8.94 19.07 8.82
N TYR A 70 -9.46 18.46 9.87
CA TYR A 70 -9.67 17.00 9.86
C TYR A 70 -10.61 16.55 8.76
N THR A 71 -11.70 17.28 8.55
CA THR A 71 -12.64 17.01 7.46
C THR A 71 -11.97 17.16 6.10
N PHE A 72 -11.26 18.27 5.89
CA PHE A 72 -10.55 18.54 4.64
C PHE A 72 -9.53 17.43 4.33
N PHE A 73 -8.63 17.13 5.25
CA PHE A 73 -7.64 16.08 5.04
C PHE A 73 -8.27 14.69 4.98
N GLY A 74 -9.32 14.43 5.75
CA GLY A 74 -10.05 13.16 5.71
C GLY A 74 -10.69 12.90 4.35
N VAL A 75 -11.30 13.93 3.72
CA VAL A 75 -11.83 13.85 2.36
C VAL A 75 -10.70 13.66 1.36
N PHE A 76 -9.63 14.46 1.47
CA PHE A 76 -8.50 14.43 0.55
C PHE A 76 -7.77 13.06 0.55
N VAL A 77 -7.58 12.47 1.72
CA VAL A 77 -6.96 11.14 1.86
C VAL A 77 -7.93 10.00 1.55
N GLY A 78 -9.24 10.28 1.45
CA GLY A 78 -10.27 9.26 1.20
C GLY A 78 -10.69 8.48 2.45
N LEU A 79 -10.49 9.03 3.65
CA LEU A 79 -10.83 8.42 4.93
C LEU A 79 -12.32 8.05 5.05
N PHE A 80 -13.20 8.78 4.38
CA PHE A 80 -14.65 8.58 4.44
C PHE A 80 -15.18 7.63 3.35
N ASN A 81 -14.30 7.06 2.52
CA ASN A 81 -14.67 6.08 1.52
C ASN A 81 -14.67 4.67 2.12
N ILE A 82 -15.81 4.22 2.64
CA ILE A 82 -15.95 2.91 3.30
C ILE A 82 -15.58 1.73 2.40
N ARG A 83 -15.79 1.86 1.09
CA ARG A 83 -15.47 0.78 0.13
C ARG A 83 -13.97 0.59 -0.08
N ALA A 84 -13.20 1.68 0.02
CA ALA A 84 -11.74 1.65 -0.15
C ALA A 84 -11.02 1.16 1.12
N LEU A 85 -11.62 1.35 2.29
CA LEU A 85 -11.02 1.07 3.58
C LEU A 85 -11.42 -0.32 4.12
N THR A 86 -10.96 -1.37 3.46
CA THR A 86 -11.28 -2.76 3.85
C THR A 86 -10.18 -3.41 4.68
N ALA A 87 -8.93 -3.02 4.50
CA ALA A 87 -7.81 -3.52 5.29
C ALA A 87 -7.55 -2.65 6.52
N ALA A 88 -7.17 -3.26 7.63
CA ALA A 88 -6.86 -2.55 8.87
C ALA A 88 -5.69 -1.57 8.70
N SER A 89 -4.68 -1.95 7.90
CA SER A 89 -3.56 -1.08 7.51
C SER A 89 -4.02 0.20 6.81
N ASP A 90 -5.00 0.09 5.90
CA ASP A 90 -5.52 1.25 5.17
C ASP A 90 -6.29 2.19 6.09
N ILE A 91 -7.12 1.62 6.99
CA ILE A 91 -7.86 2.41 8.00
C ILE A 91 -6.88 3.18 8.88
N LEU A 92 -5.83 2.52 9.38
CA LEU A 92 -4.84 3.16 10.24
C LEU A 92 -4.05 4.24 9.48
N PHE A 93 -3.59 3.95 8.26
CA PHE A 93 -2.85 4.91 7.44
C PHE A 93 -3.67 6.17 7.15
N HIS A 94 -4.93 6.02 6.71
CA HIS A 94 -5.79 7.14 6.38
C HIS A 94 -6.20 7.95 7.63
N SER A 95 -6.46 7.29 8.76
CA SER A 95 -6.77 7.97 10.02
C SER A 95 -5.55 8.72 10.56
N ALA A 96 -4.38 8.09 10.56
CA ALA A 96 -3.14 8.70 11.04
C ALA A 96 -2.71 9.89 10.15
N SER A 97 -2.71 9.71 8.83
CA SER A 97 -2.30 10.78 7.91
C SER A 97 -3.24 12.00 7.98
N SER A 98 -4.56 11.78 8.09
CA SER A 98 -5.52 12.87 8.25
C SER A 98 -5.31 13.65 9.54
N LEU A 99 -5.15 12.97 10.68
CA LEU A 99 -4.95 13.59 11.99
C LEU A 99 -3.58 14.28 12.11
N LEU A 100 -2.51 13.65 11.60
CA LEU A 100 -1.18 14.28 11.60
C LEU A 100 -1.14 15.52 10.70
N ALA A 101 -1.74 15.46 9.51
CA ALA A 101 -1.85 16.64 8.64
C ALA A 101 -2.64 17.76 9.32
N THR A 102 -3.72 17.43 10.02
CA THR A 102 -4.50 18.40 10.82
C THR A 102 -3.64 19.03 11.92
N PHE A 103 -2.90 18.22 12.67
CA PHE A 103 -2.00 18.68 13.73
C PHE A 103 -0.92 19.62 13.18
N VAL A 104 -0.24 19.22 12.10
CA VAL A 104 0.82 20.03 11.48
C VAL A 104 0.27 21.36 10.96
N THR A 105 -0.87 21.33 10.24
CA THR A 105 -1.50 22.53 9.69
C THR A 105 -1.96 23.47 10.81
N PHE A 106 -2.59 22.95 11.86
CA PHE A 106 -3.02 23.73 12.99
C PHE A 106 -1.86 24.46 13.67
N ASN A 107 -0.75 23.74 13.92
CA ASN A 107 0.44 24.34 14.53
C ASN A 107 1.15 25.35 13.60
N LEU A 108 1.19 25.06 12.29
CA LEU A 108 1.79 25.97 11.30
C LEU A 108 1.02 27.29 11.22
N ILE A 109 -0.32 27.25 11.18
CA ILE A 109 -1.15 28.45 11.17
C ILE A 109 -1.02 29.21 12.50
N GLY A 110 -0.95 28.50 13.63
CA GLY A 110 -0.70 29.08 14.94
C GLY A 110 0.64 29.82 15.02
N PHE A 111 1.65 29.34 14.29
CA PHE A 111 2.96 29.99 14.21
C PHE A 111 2.95 31.23 13.28
N MET A 112 2.21 31.16 12.16
CA MET A 112 2.22 32.21 11.12
C MET A 112 1.27 33.37 11.39
N SER A 113 0.22 33.18 12.19
CA SER A 113 -0.82 34.18 12.43
C SER A 113 -0.82 34.65 13.87
N ARG A 114 -0.53 35.96 14.10
CA ARG A 114 -0.63 36.58 15.43
C ARG A 114 -2.01 36.41 16.05
N SER A 115 -3.07 36.64 15.27
CA SER A 115 -4.45 36.51 15.74
C SER A 115 -4.80 35.07 16.11
N PHE A 116 -4.27 34.09 15.39
CA PHE A 116 -4.46 32.69 15.71
C PHE A 116 -3.56 32.25 16.89
N ALA A 117 -2.36 32.82 17.02
CA ALA A 117 -1.47 32.59 18.15
C ALA A 117 -2.10 33.10 19.45
N GLU A 118 -2.78 34.24 19.46
CA GLU A 118 -3.52 34.74 20.64
C GLU A 118 -4.69 33.82 21.01
N LEU A 119 -5.42 33.28 20.04
CA LEU A 119 -6.45 32.26 20.27
C LEU A 119 -5.86 30.94 20.79
N SER A 120 -4.65 30.57 20.35
CA SER A 120 -4.00 29.30 20.66
C SER A 120 -2.92 29.41 21.75
N HIS A 121 -2.78 30.55 22.40
CA HIS A 121 -1.69 30.85 23.39
C HIS A 121 -1.63 29.86 24.56
N ASN A 122 -2.76 29.22 24.86
CA ASN A 122 -2.88 28.26 25.97
C ASN A 122 -2.86 26.79 25.46
N PHE A 123 -2.31 26.53 24.25
CA PHE A 123 -2.22 25.19 23.70
C PHE A 123 -0.78 24.66 23.76
N PRO A 124 -0.39 23.93 24.80
CA PRO A 124 0.90 23.29 24.85
C PRO A 124 1.02 22.25 23.75
N ARG A 125 2.04 22.39 22.94
CA ARG A 125 2.31 21.46 21.81
C ARG A 125 2.36 19.98 22.24
N PRO A 126 2.94 19.63 23.43
CA PRO A 126 2.93 18.24 23.91
C PRO A 126 1.51 17.68 24.12
N VAL A 127 0.59 18.50 24.66
CA VAL A 127 -0.80 18.07 24.89
C VAL A 127 -1.52 17.81 23.58
N MET A 128 -1.31 18.69 22.59
CA MET A 128 -1.87 18.51 21.24
C MET A 128 -1.31 17.25 20.58
N LEU A 129 -0.03 16.96 20.75
CA LEU A 129 0.59 15.74 20.21
C LEU A 129 0.00 14.48 20.87
N LEU A 130 -0.16 14.49 22.20
CA LEU A 130 -0.79 13.40 22.94
C LEU A 130 -2.25 13.21 22.54
N ALA A 131 -3.02 14.31 22.42
CA ALA A 131 -4.41 14.27 21.95
C ALA A 131 -4.52 13.68 20.52
N THR A 132 -3.58 14.06 19.63
CA THR A 132 -3.54 13.52 18.27
C THR A 132 -3.23 12.02 18.30
N GLY A 133 -2.23 11.57 19.03
CA GLY A 133 -1.89 10.16 19.17
C GLY A 133 -3.05 9.33 19.75
N ALA A 134 -3.66 9.81 20.82
CA ALA A 134 -4.84 9.16 21.42
C ALA A 134 -6.03 9.11 20.45
N SER A 135 -6.26 10.19 19.68
CA SER A 135 -7.31 10.23 18.64
C SER A 135 -7.07 9.23 17.53
N ILE A 136 -5.82 9.09 17.06
CA ILE A 136 -5.47 8.08 16.05
C ILE A 136 -5.86 6.69 16.54
N ILE A 137 -5.44 6.33 17.75
CA ILE A 137 -5.71 5.00 18.31
C ILE A 137 -7.22 4.78 18.47
N THR A 138 -7.94 5.75 19.05
CA THR A 138 -9.36 5.61 19.37
C THR A 138 -10.22 5.53 18.09
N ILE A 139 -9.96 6.41 17.11
CA ILE A 139 -10.66 6.40 15.81
C ILE A 139 -10.33 5.11 15.05
N PHE A 140 -9.09 4.65 15.07
CA PHE A 140 -8.69 3.40 14.43
C PHE A 140 -9.45 2.20 15.03
N ILE A 141 -9.47 2.07 16.36
CA ILE A 141 -10.19 0.98 17.04
C ILE A 141 -11.68 1.04 16.70
N PHE A 142 -12.28 2.23 16.82
CA PHE A 142 -13.69 2.45 16.48
C PHE A 142 -14.00 2.01 15.04
N ARG A 143 -13.21 2.48 14.08
CA ARG A 143 -13.40 2.14 12.66
C ARG A 143 -13.21 0.66 12.35
N ILE A 144 -12.24 -0.01 13.00
CA ILE A 144 -12.11 -1.48 12.88
C ILE A 144 -13.35 -2.19 13.40
N ILE A 145 -13.85 -1.78 14.56
CA ILE A 145 -15.07 -2.39 15.13
C ILE A 145 -16.24 -2.22 14.18
N ILE A 146 -16.47 -0.99 13.71
CA ILE A 146 -17.56 -0.67 12.78
C ILE A 146 -17.40 -1.42 11.45
N SER A 147 -16.20 -1.47 10.88
CA SER A 147 -15.95 -2.18 9.62
C SER A 147 -16.17 -3.70 9.72
N ARG A 148 -16.04 -4.26 10.93
CA ARG A 148 -16.32 -5.68 11.18
C ARG A 148 -17.80 -5.95 11.41
N ILE A 149 -18.52 -5.00 12.03
CA ILE A 149 -19.96 -5.12 12.31
C ILE A 149 -20.76 -4.82 11.04
N PHE A 150 -20.47 -3.70 10.39
CA PHE A 150 -21.19 -3.24 9.20
C PHE A 150 -20.33 -3.50 7.95
N ARG A 151 -20.54 -4.64 7.34
CA ARG A 151 -19.87 -4.97 6.09
C ARG A 151 -20.67 -4.42 4.92
N PRO A 152 -20.06 -3.63 4.02
CA PRO A 152 -20.72 -3.26 2.78
C PRO A 152 -21.13 -4.52 2.04
N HIS A 153 -22.31 -4.50 1.44
CA HIS A 153 -22.75 -5.63 0.61
C HIS A 153 -21.75 -5.73 -0.56
N PRO A 154 -21.11 -6.89 -0.77
CA PRO A 154 -20.24 -7.03 -1.92
C PRO A 154 -21.06 -6.77 -3.18
N GLN A 155 -20.77 -5.67 -3.88
CA GLN A 155 -21.41 -5.41 -5.16
C GLN A 155 -21.13 -6.58 -6.08
N LEU A 156 -22.21 -7.20 -6.55
CA LEU A 156 -22.12 -8.22 -7.58
C LEU A 156 -22.00 -7.51 -8.92
N VAL A 157 -20.77 -7.34 -9.38
CA VAL A 157 -20.46 -6.68 -10.64
C VAL A 157 -20.44 -7.74 -11.74
N LYS A 158 -21.29 -7.59 -12.74
CA LYS A 158 -21.25 -8.46 -13.91
C LYS A 158 -20.03 -8.16 -14.76
N ALA A 159 -19.30 -9.21 -15.13
CA ALA A 159 -18.06 -9.10 -15.90
C ALA A 159 -18.06 -10.05 -17.08
N ILE A 160 -17.41 -9.63 -18.17
CA ILE A 160 -17.07 -10.46 -19.32
C ILE A 160 -15.54 -10.62 -19.36
N ILE A 161 -15.09 -11.82 -19.74
CA ILE A 161 -13.68 -12.10 -20.02
C ILE A 161 -13.52 -12.25 -21.51
N VAL A 162 -12.59 -11.52 -22.11
CA VAL A 162 -12.20 -11.65 -23.54
C VAL A 162 -10.78 -12.20 -23.60
N GLY A 163 -10.62 -13.38 -24.18
CA GLY A 163 -9.34 -14.12 -24.27
C GLY A 163 -9.31 -15.35 -23.38
N ASP A 164 -8.23 -15.57 -22.62
CA ASP A 164 -8.07 -16.75 -21.76
C ASP A 164 -8.97 -16.70 -20.52
N PRO A 165 -9.95 -17.61 -20.40
CA PRO A 165 -10.83 -17.65 -19.22
C PRO A 165 -10.11 -18.01 -17.93
N THR A 166 -8.98 -18.72 -18.00
CA THR A 166 -8.20 -19.18 -16.84
C THR A 166 -7.51 -17.98 -16.20
N GLU A 167 -6.87 -17.17 -16.99
CA GLU A 167 -6.22 -15.94 -16.55
C GLU A 167 -7.26 -14.91 -16.05
N GLY A 168 -8.37 -14.75 -16.74
CA GLY A 168 -9.47 -13.89 -16.30
C GLY A 168 -10.02 -14.29 -14.93
N LYS A 169 -10.23 -15.58 -14.68
CA LYS A 169 -10.65 -16.08 -13.34
C LYS A 169 -9.58 -15.83 -12.29
N ARG A 170 -8.30 -15.94 -12.63
CA ARG A 170 -7.17 -15.64 -11.75
C ARG A 170 -7.16 -14.18 -11.32
N ILE A 171 -7.31 -13.26 -12.27
CA ILE A 171 -7.41 -11.82 -12.03
C ILE A 171 -8.60 -11.51 -11.10
N ILE A 172 -9.76 -12.04 -11.39
CA ILE A 172 -10.98 -11.89 -10.60
C ILE A 172 -10.78 -12.41 -9.17
N LYS A 173 -10.14 -13.57 -9.00
CA LYS A 173 -9.82 -14.12 -7.68
C LYS A 173 -8.90 -13.20 -6.87
N HIS A 174 -7.99 -12.52 -7.54
CA HIS A 174 -7.09 -11.54 -6.93
C HIS A 174 -7.87 -10.31 -6.40
N PHE A 175 -8.80 -9.79 -7.20
CA PHE A 175 -9.70 -8.71 -6.74
C PHE A 175 -10.59 -9.13 -5.57
N HIS A 176 -11.10 -10.36 -5.53
CA HIS A 176 -11.90 -10.88 -4.42
C HIS A 176 -11.13 -10.91 -3.09
N ARG A 177 -9.82 -11.16 -3.11
CA ARG A 177 -8.99 -11.16 -1.89
C ARG A 177 -8.82 -9.79 -1.27
N ARG A 178 -8.86 -8.72 -2.07
CA ARG A 178 -8.70 -7.33 -1.60
C ARG A 178 -9.99 -6.69 -1.05
N GLY A 179 -11.12 -7.37 -1.12
CA GLY A 179 -12.36 -6.97 -0.47
C GLY A 179 -13.24 -6.00 -1.26
N GLY A 180 -14.55 -6.18 -1.14
CA GLY A 180 -15.58 -5.22 -1.53
C GLY A 180 -16.29 -5.46 -2.87
N VAL A 181 -15.65 -6.05 -3.87
CA VAL A 181 -16.29 -6.31 -5.17
C VAL A 181 -16.31 -7.79 -5.49
N ARG A 182 -17.49 -8.35 -5.80
CA ARG A 182 -17.63 -9.70 -6.32
C ARG A 182 -17.99 -9.63 -7.79
N PHE A 183 -17.18 -10.25 -8.63
CA PHE A 183 -17.47 -10.35 -10.06
C PHE A 183 -18.27 -11.62 -10.34
N ARG A 184 -19.36 -11.46 -11.09
CA ARG A 184 -20.10 -12.56 -11.71
C ARG A 184 -19.71 -12.58 -13.18
N ILE A 185 -18.98 -13.61 -13.60
CA ILE A 185 -18.66 -13.82 -15.00
C ILE A 185 -19.95 -14.20 -15.71
N VAL A 186 -20.37 -13.36 -16.62
CA VAL A 186 -21.59 -13.55 -17.43
C VAL A 186 -21.28 -14.38 -18.66
N ARG A 187 -20.12 -14.09 -19.32
CA ARG A 187 -19.63 -14.82 -20.49
C ARG A 187 -18.10 -14.73 -20.52
N SER A 188 -17.48 -15.78 -21.07
CA SER A 188 -16.10 -15.74 -21.55
C SER A 188 -16.12 -15.85 -23.04
N MET A 189 -15.42 -14.94 -23.72
CA MET A 189 -15.39 -14.81 -25.18
C MET A 189 -13.97 -15.00 -25.66
N LYS A 190 -13.80 -15.62 -26.85
CA LYS A 190 -12.51 -15.60 -27.53
C LYS A 190 -12.31 -14.24 -28.21
N SER A 191 -11.05 -13.87 -28.48
CA SER A 191 -10.73 -12.60 -29.16
C SER A 191 -11.34 -12.51 -30.56
N GLU A 192 -11.63 -13.65 -31.21
CA GLU A 192 -12.31 -13.75 -32.51
C GLU A 192 -13.78 -13.35 -32.42
N GLU A 193 -14.44 -13.53 -31.25
CA GLU A 193 -15.85 -13.21 -30.99
C GLU A 193 -16.08 -11.76 -30.54
N ILE A 194 -15.09 -10.90 -30.73
CA ILE A 194 -15.11 -9.53 -30.24
C ILE A 194 -16.26 -8.69 -30.85
N ASP A 195 -16.73 -9.08 -32.01
CA ASP A 195 -17.83 -8.43 -32.75
C ASP A 195 -19.16 -8.55 -31.97
N GLU A 196 -19.34 -9.57 -31.15
CA GLU A 196 -20.51 -9.75 -30.29
C GLU A 196 -20.41 -9.00 -28.95
N LEU A 197 -19.22 -8.49 -28.58
CA LEU A 197 -18.95 -7.90 -27.26
C LEU A 197 -19.86 -6.70 -26.97
N ALA A 198 -20.08 -5.83 -27.94
CA ALA A 198 -20.87 -4.61 -27.75
C ALA A 198 -22.33 -4.96 -27.38
N SER A 199 -22.92 -5.92 -28.06
CA SER A 199 -24.27 -6.41 -27.78
C SER A 199 -24.36 -7.07 -26.40
N GLU A 200 -23.41 -7.94 -26.06
CA GLU A 200 -23.36 -8.63 -24.77
C GLU A 200 -23.21 -7.66 -23.58
N VAL A 201 -22.38 -6.62 -23.72
CA VAL A 201 -22.20 -5.60 -22.68
C VAL A 201 -23.50 -4.85 -22.39
N VAL A 202 -24.23 -4.48 -23.47
CA VAL A 202 -25.50 -3.73 -23.34
C VAL A 202 -26.62 -4.63 -22.77
N PHE A 203 -26.87 -5.78 -23.40
CA PHE A 203 -27.99 -6.66 -23.02
C PHE A 203 -27.85 -7.24 -21.61
N LYS A 204 -26.63 -7.53 -21.16
CA LYS A 204 -26.41 -8.15 -19.86
C LYS A 204 -26.06 -7.15 -18.74
N HIS A 205 -26.08 -5.85 -19.02
CA HIS A 205 -25.68 -4.79 -18.07
C HIS A 205 -24.34 -5.09 -17.43
N VAL A 206 -23.33 -5.35 -18.24
CA VAL A 206 -21.96 -5.66 -17.80
C VAL A 206 -21.26 -4.36 -17.41
N ALA A 207 -20.66 -4.35 -16.24
CA ALA A 207 -19.94 -3.17 -15.74
C ALA A 207 -18.42 -3.28 -15.87
N GLU A 208 -17.88 -4.49 -16.06
CA GLU A 208 -16.43 -4.71 -16.19
C GLU A 208 -16.14 -5.70 -17.34
N VAL A 209 -15.17 -5.36 -18.16
CA VAL A 209 -14.64 -6.23 -19.23
C VAL A 209 -13.16 -6.48 -18.95
N PHE A 210 -12.79 -7.74 -18.79
CA PHE A 210 -11.40 -8.17 -18.61
C PHE A 210 -10.87 -8.72 -19.94
N VAL A 211 -9.88 -8.04 -20.49
CA VAL A 211 -9.17 -8.46 -21.70
C VAL A 211 -7.88 -9.18 -21.28
N THR A 212 -7.77 -10.45 -21.58
CA THR A 212 -6.65 -11.32 -21.16
C THR A 212 -5.84 -11.86 -22.34
N ASP A 213 -6.22 -11.55 -23.56
CA ASP A 213 -5.47 -11.93 -24.76
C ASP A 213 -4.42 -10.86 -25.08
N PRO A 214 -3.12 -11.19 -25.04
CA PRO A 214 -2.06 -10.24 -25.37
C PRO A 214 -2.02 -9.86 -26.86
N ASN A 215 -2.64 -10.67 -27.73
CA ASN A 215 -2.62 -10.47 -29.19
C ASN A 215 -3.93 -9.85 -29.71
N ILE A 216 -4.79 -9.37 -28.82
CA ILE A 216 -6.05 -8.76 -29.19
C ILE A 216 -5.80 -7.53 -30.08
N ASN A 217 -6.56 -7.42 -31.16
CA ASN A 217 -6.56 -6.20 -31.95
C ASN A 217 -7.34 -5.11 -31.22
N LEU A 218 -6.61 -4.20 -30.55
CA LEU A 218 -7.18 -3.13 -29.76
C LEU A 218 -8.01 -2.16 -30.61
N ASP A 219 -7.65 -1.92 -31.86
CA ASP A 219 -8.40 -1.03 -32.75
C ASP A 219 -9.79 -1.61 -33.06
N LYS A 220 -9.85 -2.91 -33.40
CA LYS A 220 -11.09 -3.63 -33.57
C LYS A 220 -11.92 -3.66 -32.29
N PHE A 221 -11.28 -3.91 -31.15
CA PHE A 221 -11.92 -3.91 -29.84
C PHE A 221 -12.57 -2.55 -29.53
N TRP A 222 -11.85 -1.44 -29.70
CA TRP A 222 -12.37 -0.11 -29.44
C TRP A 222 -13.45 0.32 -30.46
N ALA A 223 -13.29 -0.08 -31.72
CA ALA A 223 -14.30 0.18 -32.75
C ALA A 223 -15.65 -0.47 -32.40
N GLN A 224 -15.64 -1.72 -31.94
CA GLN A 224 -16.85 -2.39 -31.50
C GLN A 224 -17.50 -1.73 -30.29
N ILE A 225 -16.71 -1.22 -29.37
CA ILE A 225 -17.20 -0.55 -28.14
C ILE A 225 -17.72 0.84 -28.43
N TYR A 226 -17.02 1.65 -29.25
CA TYR A 226 -17.32 3.06 -29.44
C TYR A 226 -18.02 3.39 -30.75
N TYR A 227 -17.77 2.65 -31.82
CA TYR A 227 -18.26 2.96 -33.18
C TYR A 227 -19.63 2.35 -33.49
N ASN A 228 -19.93 1.15 -33.03
CA ASN A 228 -21.19 0.47 -33.34
C ASN A 228 -22.35 0.82 -32.39
N ARG A 229 -22.18 1.78 -31.52
CA ARG A 229 -23.21 2.20 -30.55
C ARG A 229 -24.17 3.23 -31.12
N LYS A 230 -25.42 2.85 -31.28
CA LYS A 230 -26.55 3.75 -31.55
C LYS A 230 -27.29 4.21 -30.27
N GLU A 231 -27.00 3.61 -29.11
CA GLU A 231 -27.64 3.91 -27.81
C GLU A 231 -26.63 4.39 -26.79
N GLU A 232 -27.09 5.23 -25.82
CA GLU A 232 -26.22 5.74 -24.74
C GLU A 232 -25.59 4.59 -23.95
N PRO A 233 -24.27 4.57 -23.82
CA PRO A 233 -23.57 3.48 -23.19
C PRO A 233 -23.75 3.46 -21.69
N HIS A 234 -24.21 2.35 -21.13
CA HIS A 234 -23.94 2.06 -19.73
C HIS A 234 -22.43 2.18 -19.50
N ARG A 235 -22.04 2.95 -18.45
CA ARG A 235 -20.63 3.06 -18.09
C ARG A 235 -20.11 1.69 -17.67
N PHE A 236 -19.14 1.19 -18.38
CA PHE A 236 -18.38 -0.01 -17.99
C PHE A 236 -16.89 0.29 -18.05
N ASN A 237 -16.11 -0.45 -17.26
CA ASN A 237 -14.67 -0.32 -17.25
C ASN A 237 -14.06 -1.45 -18.07
N VAL A 238 -13.02 -1.13 -18.82
CA VAL A 238 -12.21 -2.12 -19.53
C VAL A 238 -10.89 -2.26 -18.81
N ARG A 239 -10.57 -3.47 -18.41
CA ARG A 239 -9.31 -3.81 -17.75
C ARG A 239 -8.54 -4.74 -18.67
N ILE A 240 -7.48 -4.23 -19.25
CA ILE A 240 -6.62 -5.00 -20.13
C ILE A 240 -5.53 -5.63 -19.30
N SER A 241 -5.45 -6.96 -19.32
CA SER A 241 -4.32 -7.70 -18.77
C SER A 241 -3.19 -7.58 -19.76
N VAL A 242 -2.22 -6.77 -19.45
CA VAL A 242 -1.01 -6.64 -20.26
C VAL A 242 0.03 -7.59 -19.70
N ASP A 243 0.61 -8.44 -20.54
CA ASP A 243 1.74 -9.27 -20.14
C ASP A 243 2.94 -8.37 -19.85
N PRO A 244 3.39 -8.27 -18.59
CA PRO A 244 4.49 -7.37 -18.23
C PRO A 244 5.79 -7.71 -18.93
N GLY A 245 5.97 -8.96 -19.31
CA GLY A 245 7.17 -9.42 -20.04
C GLY A 245 7.22 -8.94 -21.49
N LYS A 246 6.06 -8.62 -22.07
CA LYS A 246 5.95 -8.16 -23.48
C LYS A 246 5.78 -6.65 -23.60
N THR A 247 5.46 -5.96 -22.52
CA THR A 247 5.18 -4.52 -22.55
C THR A 247 6.33 -3.75 -21.90
N VAL A 248 7.25 -3.30 -22.70
CA VAL A 248 8.44 -2.52 -22.28
C VAL A 248 8.08 -1.07 -21.91
N ALA A 249 6.79 -0.69 -21.98
CA ALA A 249 6.41 0.72 -21.95
C ALA A 249 5.19 1.04 -21.08
N THR A 250 5.24 2.16 -20.38
CA THR A 250 4.06 2.81 -19.77
C THR A 250 3.37 3.65 -20.82
N PHE A 251 2.08 3.45 -20.99
CA PHE A 251 1.30 4.27 -21.89
C PHE A 251 0.82 5.54 -21.15
N GLY A 252 1.41 6.68 -21.45
CA GLY A 252 0.91 8.00 -21.10
C GLY A 252 0.19 8.61 -22.30
N MET A 253 -1.06 9.05 -22.16
CA MET A 253 -1.72 9.82 -23.20
C MET A 253 -1.26 11.29 -23.11
N HIS A 254 -0.54 11.74 -24.13
CA HIS A 254 -0.26 13.15 -24.38
C HIS A 254 -0.87 13.54 -25.72
N SER A 255 -1.58 14.65 -25.77
CA SER A 255 -2.03 15.23 -27.04
C SER A 255 -0.95 16.19 -27.55
N LEU A 256 -0.48 15.96 -28.76
CA LEU A 256 0.36 16.90 -29.51
C LEU A 256 -0.46 17.28 -30.74
N GLU A 257 -0.91 18.52 -30.84
CA GLU A 257 -1.68 19.06 -31.97
C GLU A 257 -2.77 18.08 -32.43
N ASP A 258 -3.88 17.96 -31.93
CA ASP A 258 -5.04 17.15 -32.34
C ASP A 258 -4.82 15.62 -32.53
N LEU A 259 -3.60 15.10 -32.30
CA LEU A 259 -3.30 13.67 -32.35
C LEU A 259 -3.11 13.13 -30.92
N PRO A 260 -3.91 12.13 -30.50
CA PRO A 260 -3.66 11.43 -29.27
C PRO A 260 -2.39 10.54 -29.45
N LEU A 261 -1.29 10.95 -28.82
CA LEU A 261 -0.07 10.16 -28.83
C LEU A 261 0.00 9.30 -27.58
N ILE A 262 0.18 8.01 -27.75
CA ILE A 262 0.56 7.10 -26.69
C ILE A 262 2.06 7.26 -26.50
N THR A 263 2.46 7.96 -25.42
CA THR A 263 3.88 8.18 -25.14
C THR A 263 4.44 7.04 -24.33
N ILE A 264 5.45 6.38 -24.92
CA ILE A 264 6.21 5.34 -24.24
C ILE A 264 7.29 6.02 -23.42
N CYS A 265 7.08 6.17 -22.10
CA CYS A 265 8.06 6.77 -21.20
C CYS A 265 9.12 5.75 -20.77
N SER A 266 10.37 6.00 -21.14
CA SER A 266 11.52 5.20 -20.73
C SER A 266 11.91 5.40 -19.25
N HIS A 267 11.60 6.57 -18.67
CA HIS A 267 11.93 6.91 -17.29
C HIS A 267 10.66 7.21 -16.46
N PRO A 268 10.41 6.43 -15.39
CA PRO A 268 9.20 6.60 -14.59
C PRO A 268 9.21 7.83 -13.68
N LEU A 269 10.39 8.37 -13.34
CA LEU A 269 10.54 9.47 -12.38
C LEU A 269 11.16 10.73 -12.99
N SER A 270 10.52 11.89 -12.78
CA SER A 270 11.10 13.19 -13.09
C SER A 270 12.31 13.52 -12.19
N SER A 271 13.11 14.53 -12.55
CA SER A 271 14.26 14.96 -11.74
C SER A 271 13.86 15.39 -10.33
N LEU A 272 12.74 16.10 -10.19
CA LEU A 272 12.21 16.52 -8.89
C LEU A 272 11.76 15.30 -8.06
N GLN A 273 11.07 14.36 -8.67
CA GLN A 273 10.67 13.11 -8.00
C GLN A 273 11.89 12.30 -7.56
N LYS A 274 12.94 12.20 -8.37
CA LYS A 274 14.22 11.56 -8.00
C LYS A 274 14.87 12.23 -6.80
N PHE A 275 14.89 13.57 -6.78
CA PHE A 275 15.43 14.33 -5.66
C PHE A 275 14.61 14.10 -4.38
N MET A 276 13.29 14.26 -4.44
CA MET A 276 12.40 14.05 -3.30
C MET A 276 12.51 12.62 -2.76
N LYS A 277 12.55 11.64 -3.67
CA LYS A 277 12.74 10.24 -3.29
C LYS A 277 14.07 10.01 -2.58
N ARG A 278 15.17 10.59 -3.10
CA ARG A 278 16.48 10.45 -2.47
C ARG A 278 16.52 11.07 -1.09
N THR A 279 15.93 12.24 -0.93
CA THR A 279 15.81 12.90 0.39
C THR A 279 15.03 12.04 1.38
N PHE A 280 13.87 11.50 0.96
CA PHE A 280 13.09 10.58 1.77
C PHE A 280 13.90 9.33 2.14
N ASP A 281 14.56 8.68 1.17
CA ASP A 281 15.35 7.47 1.38
C ASP A 281 16.48 7.71 2.41
N VAL A 282 17.19 8.83 2.33
CA VAL A 282 18.27 9.15 3.28
C VAL A 282 17.71 9.43 4.69
N LEU A 283 16.72 10.31 4.80
CA LEU A 283 16.14 10.67 6.10
C LEU A 283 15.52 9.46 6.80
N PHE A 284 14.75 8.67 6.05
CA PHE A 284 14.12 7.48 6.59
C PHE A 284 15.14 6.42 7.01
N SER A 285 16.18 6.19 6.20
CA SER A 285 17.22 5.20 6.52
C SER A 285 18.06 5.60 7.74
N CYS A 286 18.40 6.87 7.89
CA CYS A 286 19.05 7.37 9.11
C CYS A 286 18.16 7.11 10.35
N PHE A 287 16.89 7.45 10.25
CA PHE A 287 15.93 7.21 11.32
C PHE A 287 15.81 5.71 11.65
N ALA A 288 15.62 4.87 10.61
CA ALA A 288 15.49 3.43 10.77
C ALA A 288 16.74 2.81 11.41
N ILE A 289 17.95 3.18 10.99
CA ILE A 289 19.21 2.68 11.56
C ILE A 289 19.31 3.07 13.04
N ILE A 290 19.03 4.32 13.39
CA ILE A 290 19.08 4.78 14.80
C ILE A 290 18.11 3.98 15.66
N VAL A 291 16.85 3.87 15.24
CA VAL A 291 15.80 3.18 16.00
C VAL A 291 16.06 1.67 16.10
N THR A 292 16.55 1.05 15.02
CA THR A 292 16.77 -0.40 15.02
C THR A 292 18.18 -0.82 15.46
N SER A 293 19.10 0.12 15.74
CA SER A 293 20.47 -0.19 16.16
C SER A 293 20.58 -1.10 17.38
N PRO A 294 19.76 -0.99 18.45
CA PRO A 294 19.84 -1.93 19.58
C PRO A 294 19.44 -3.35 19.16
N VAL A 295 18.41 -3.47 18.29
CA VAL A 295 17.96 -4.76 17.74
C VAL A 295 19.03 -5.36 16.84
N MET A 296 19.68 -4.56 16.00
CA MET A 296 20.75 -4.98 15.12
C MET A 296 21.96 -5.46 15.91
N LEU A 297 22.34 -4.76 16.99
CA LEU A 297 23.42 -5.16 17.87
C LEU A 297 23.13 -6.51 18.55
N LEU A 298 21.95 -6.65 19.14
CA LEU A 298 21.51 -7.87 19.78
C LEU A 298 21.48 -9.04 18.77
N THR A 299 20.92 -8.80 17.58
CA THR A 299 20.88 -9.79 16.49
C THR A 299 22.30 -10.22 16.08
N SER A 300 23.25 -9.30 16.00
CA SER A 300 24.66 -9.59 15.69
C SER A 300 25.26 -10.58 16.67
N ILE A 301 25.02 -10.37 17.97
CA ILE A 301 25.49 -11.25 19.04
C ILE A 301 24.83 -12.65 18.92
N LEU A 302 23.51 -12.67 18.78
CA LEU A 302 22.76 -13.93 18.71
C LEU A 302 23.08 -14.77 17.47
N VAL A 303 23.28 -14.12 16.30
CA VAL A 303 23.74 -14.83 15.08
C VAL A 303 25.13 -15.46 15.28
N LYS A 304 26.02 -14.79 16.04
CA LYS A 304 27.35 -15.32 16.35
C LYS A 304 27.31 -16.49 17.30
N LEU A 305 26.35 -16.50 18.23
CA LEU A 305 26.12 -17.59 19.20
C LEU A 305 25.39 -18.79 18.56
N ASP A 306 24.49 -18.53 17.59
CA ASP A 306 23.70 -19.58 16.93
C ASP A 306 24.56 -20.50 16.04
N SER A 307 25.60 -19.97 15.38
CA SER A 307 26.49 -20.76 14.55
C SER A 307 27.84 -20.07 14.30
N PRO A 308 28.95 -20.81 14.11
CA PRO A 308 30.26 -20.26 13.79
C PRO A 308 30.25 -19.59 12.40
N GLY A 309 31.01 -18.49 12.25
CA GLY A 309 31.15 -17.77 10.97
C GLY A 309 30.81 -16.28 11.05
N PRO A 310 30.72 -15.57 9.91
CA PRO A 310 30.44 -14.12 9.85
C PRO A 310 29.01 -13.80 10.26
N VAL A 311 28.79 -12.61 10.85
CA VAL A 311 27.47 -12.11 11.24
C VAL A 311 26.63 -11.77 10.02
N PHE A 312 27.26 -11.17 9.01
CA PHE A 312 26.61 -10.74 7.79
C PHE A 312 26.81 -11.75 6.65
N TYR A 313 25.79 -11.89 5.85
CA TYR A 313 25.80 -12.62 4.59
C TYR A 313 25.67 -11.63 3.43
N LYS A 314 26.53 -11.78 2.44
CA LYS A 314 26.51 -10.99 1.20
C LYS A 314 26.02 -11.84 0.04
N GLN A 315 25.17 -11.28 -0.79
CA GLN A 315 24.64 -11.96 -1.98
C GLN A 315 24.52 -11.01 -3.16
N LYS A 316 25.04 -11.44 -4.30
CA LYS A 316 24.91 -10.67 -5.55
C LYS A 316 23.46 -10.58 -5.99
N ARG A 317 23.05 -9.36 -6.31
CA ARG A 317 21.72 -9.00 -6.81
C ARG A 317 21.86 -8.00 -7.95
N VAL A 318 20.80 -7.97 -8.81
CA VAL A 318 20.72 -7.02 -9.91
C VAL A 318 19.94 -5.79 -9.45
N GLY A 319 20.52 -4.63 -9.65
CA GLY A 319 19.99 -3.33 -9.27
C GLY A 319 19.73 -2.41 -10.45
N LEU A 320 19.87 -1.10 -10.22
CA LEU A 320 19.64 -0.04 -11.18
C LEU A 320 20.43 -0.28 -12.48
N ASN A 321 19.75 -0.19 -13.63
CA ASN A 321 20.32 -0.37 -14.98
C ASN A 321 21.02 -1.72 -15.17
N GLY A 322 20.56 -2.76 -14.48
CA GLY A 322 21.15 -4.09 -14.59
C GLY A 322 22.49 -4.28 -13.88
N LYS A 323 22.97 -3.27 -13.14
CA LYS A 323 24.24 -3.33 -12.44
C LYS A 323 24.13 -4.28 -11.23
N GLU A 324 25.07 -5.23 -11.14
CA GLU A 324 25.16 -6.10 -9.98
C GLU A 324 25.77 -5.37 -8.77
N TYR A 325 25.24 -5.69 -7.58
CA TYR A 325 25.73 -5.21 -6.30
C TYR A 325 25.54 -6.27 -5.21
N ASP A 326 26.19 -6.09 -4.06
CA ASP A 326 26.11 -7.03 -2.96
C ASP A 326 25.05 -6.60 -1.93
N VAL A 327 23.95 -7.32 -1.85
CA VAL A 327 22.98 -7.15 -0.76
C VAL A 327 23.55 -7.72 0.52
N ILE A 328 23.47 -6.95 1.62
CA ILE A 328 23.93 -7.32 2.94
C ILE A 328 22.73 -7.69 3.82
N LYS A 329 22.78 -8.87 4.47
CA LYS A 329 21.76 -9.34 5.41
C LYS A 329 22.43 -9.95 6.64
N PHE A 330 21.68 -10.08 7.74
CA PHE A 330 22.10 -10.99 8.80
C PHE A 330 22.07 -12.43 8.31
N ARG A 331 23.07 -13.21 8.69
CA ARG A 331 23.11 -14.63 8.36
C ARG A 331 21.98 -15.36 9.08
N SER A 332 21.12 -16.02 8.31
CA SER A 332 19.97 -16.82 8.79
C SER A 332 20.05 -18.29 8.39
N MET A 333 21.03 -18.65 7.56
CA MET A 333 21.30 -20.03 7.12
C MET A 333 22.65 -20.52 7.66
N ARG A 334 22.80 -21.85 7.74
CA ARG A 334 24.07 -22.45 8.12
C ARG A 334 25.13 -22.21 7.05
N PRO A 335 26.40 -22.02 7.45
CA PRO A 335 27.49 -21.83 6.49
C PRO A 335 27.59 -23.00 5.49
N GLY A 336 27.82 -22.69 4.21
CA GLY A 336 27.99 -23.69 3.14
C GLY A 336 26.70 -24.33 2.62
N SER A 337 25.54 -24.01 3.17
CA SER A 337 24.26 -24.65 2.78
C SER A 337 23.82 -24.37 1.34
N GLU A 338 24.24 -23.26 0.73
CA GLU A 338 23.95 -22.94 -0.69
C GLU A 338 24.89 -23.64 -1.67
N ALA A 339 26.09 -24.00 -1.24
CA ALA A 339 27.07 -24.66 -2.11
C ALA A 339 26.59 -26.05 -2.60
N GLN A 340 25.72 -26.71 -1.83
CA GLN A 340 25.20 -28.04 -2.17
C GLN A 340 23.94 -28.00 -3.04
N THR A 341 23.12 -26.94 -2.97
CA THR A 341 21.80 -26.88 -3.61
C THR A 341 21.72 -25.92 -4.79
N GLY A 342 22.75 -25.09 -4.99
CA GLY A 342 22.71 -24.02 -5.99
C GLY A 342 21.71 -22.89 -5.66
N PRO A 343 21.44 -21.99 -6.61
CA PRO A 343 20.52 -20.86 -6.45
C PRO A 343 19.07 -21.33 -6.49
N THR A 344 18.53 -21.73 -5.33
CA THR A 344 17.11 -22.11 -5.18
C THR A 344 16.32 -21.04 -4.43
N VAL A 345 15.01 -20.98 -4.71
CA VAL A 345 14.07 -20.14 -3.95
C VAL A 345 13.88 -20.78 -2.57
N SER A 346 14.07 -20.00 -1.52
CA SER A 346 13.86 -20.48 -0.14
C SER A 346 12.37 -20.67 0.14
N THR A 347 12.00 -21.81 0.69
CA THR A 347 10.63 -22.12 1.14
C THR A 347 10.46 -21.80 2.63
N ALA A 348 9.22 -21.80 3.12
CA ALA A 348 8.92 -21.50 4.53
C ALA A 348 9.64 -22.45 5.52
N ASP A 349 9.72 -23.74 5.17
CA ASP A 349 10.36 -24.77 6.00
C ASP A 349 11.71 -25.25 5.46
N ASP A 350 12.47 -24.33 4.88
CA ASP A 350 13.80 -24.61 4.34
C ASP A 350 14.73 -25.14 5.45
N PRO A 351 15.23 -26.40 5.35
CA PRO A 351 16.06 -27.02 6.39
C PRO A 351 17.43 -26.35 6.56
N ARG A 352 17.85 -25.53 5.60
CA ARG A 352 19.10 -24.76 5.65
C ARG A 352 19.05 -23.61 6.65
N VAL A 353 17.83 -23.17 7.03
CA VAL A 353 17.62 -22.04 7.93
C VAL A 353 17.73 -22.49 9.38
N SER A 354 18.54 -21.80 10.17
CA SER A 354 18.68 -22.08 11.61
C SER A 354 17.40 -21.72 12.38
N LYS A 355 17.26 -22.21 13.62
CA LYS A 355 16.10 -21.88 14.47
C LYS A 355 16.00 -20.37 14.70
N PHE A 356 17.12 -19.72 15.02
CA PHE A 356 17.17 -18.27 15.17
C PHE A 356 16.99 -17.56 13.82
N GLY A 357 17.53 -18.13 12.74
CA GLY A 357 17.32 -17.67 11.38
C GLY A 357 15.85 -17.62 10.97
N LYS A 358 15.04 -18.62 11.35
CA LYS A 358 13.58 -18.61 11.13
C LYS A 358 12.92 -17.42 11.84
N PHE A 359 13.33 -17.13 13.08
CA PHE A 359 12.81 -16.00 13.85
C PHE A 359 13.13 -14.65 13.18
N ILE A 360 14.40 -14.38 12.84
CA ILE A 360 14.79 -13.09 12.26
C ILE A 360 14.19 -12.89 10.86
N ARG A 361 14.00 -13.96 10.07
CA ARG A 361 13.30 -13.90 8.77
C ARG A 361 11.82 -13.59 8.91
N LYS A 362 11.17 -14.19 9.93
CA LYS A 362 9.74 -13.99 10.19
C LYS A 362 9.42 -12.51 10.38
N PHE A 363 10.26 -11.76 11.09
CA PHE A 363 10.09 -10.36 11.40
C PHE A 363 10.88 -9.42 10.47
N GLY A 364 11.56 -9.95 9.44
CA GLY A 364 12.36 -9.16 8.50
C GLY A 364 13.60 -8.50 9.12
N ILE A 365 14.00 -8.94 10.33
CA ILE A 365 15.17 -8.40 11.05
C ILE A 365 16.45 -8.68 10.26
N ASP A 366 16.49 -9.79 9.54
CA ASP A 366 17.63 -10.15 8.69
C ASP A 366 17.90 -9.15 7.58
N GLU A 367 16.92 -8.36 7.16
CA GLU A 367 17.04 -7.37 6.10
C GLU A 367 17.41 -5.95 6.60
N LEU A 368 17.42 -5.69 7.92
CA LEU A 368 17.75 -4.37 8.49
C LEU A 368 19.10 -3.80 8.03
N PRO A 369 20.18 -4.60 7.83
CA PRO A 369 21.45 -4.05 7.32
C PRO A 369 21.37 -3.41 5.93
N GLN A 370 20.31 -3.69 5.16
CA GLN A 370 20.13 -3.07 3.83
C GLN A 370 19.92 -1.56 3.90
N PHE A 371 19.49 -1.00 5.04
CA PHE A 371 19.38 0.46 5.19
C PHE A 371 20.74 1.17 5.02
N PHE A 372 21.85 0.51 5.28
CA PHE A 372 23.18 1.07 4.94
C PHE A 372 23.40 1.16 3.43
N LEU A 373 22.87 0.19 2.64
CA LEU A 373 22.92 0.25 1.17
C LEU A 373 21.99 1.33 0.60
N VAL A 374 20.96 1.70 1.33
CA VAL A 374 20.13 2.86 0.97
C VAL A 374 20.92 4.15 1.18
N LEU A 375 21.65 4.29 2.27
CA LEU A 375 22.51 5.47 2.51
C LEU A 375 23.63 5.60 1.48
N THR A 376 24.29 4.50 1.09
CA THR A 376 25.31 4.51 0.02
C THR A 376 24.71 4.76 -1.36
N GLY A 377 23.40 4.53 -1.53
CA GLY A 377 22.68 4.82 -2.76
C GLY A 377 22.57 3.66 -3.73
N GLU A 378 22.93 2.45 -3.34
CA GLU A 378 22.75 1.23 -4.12
C GLU A 378 21.29 0.74 -4.08
N MET A 379 20.59 1.01 -2.97
CA MET A 379 19.19 0.69 -2.76
C MET A 379 18.34 1.94 -2.47
N SER A 380 17.04 1.74 -2.39
CA SER A 380 16.01 2.65 -1.93
C SER A 380 15.24 2.00 -0.79
N VAL A 381 14.55 2.78 0.04
CA VAL A 381 13.65 2.24 1.06
C VAL A 381 12.52 1.44 0.38
N VAL A 382 11.89 2.04 -0.63
CA VAL A 382 10.79 1.42 -1.39
C VAL A 382 11.17 1.30 -2.86
N GLY A 383 10.97 0.12 -3.42
CA GLY A 383 11.25 -0.16 -4.82
C GLY A 383 11.03 -1.62 -5.18
N PRO A 384 11.27 -2.00 -6.44
CA PRO A 384 11.26 -3.40 -6.88
C PRO A 384 12.23 -4.24 -6.05
N ARG A 385 11.81 -5.46 -5.68
CA ARG A 385 12.69 -6.37 -4.94
C ARG A 385 13.85 -6.81 -5.83
N PRO A 386 15.12 -6.69 -5.40
CA PRO A 386 16.27 -7.11 -6.21
C PRO A 386 16.30 -8.65 -6.34
N GLU A 387 16.44 -9.13 -7.58
CA GLU A 387 16.53 -10.55 -7.86
C GLU A 387 17.99 -10.98 -8.12
N ARG A 388 18.27 -12.29 -8.00
CA ARG A 388 19.60 -12.85 -8.28
C ARG A 388 19.90 -12.78 -9.78
N PRO A 389 21.17 -12.58 -10.20
CA PRO A 389 21.53 -12.56 -11.62
C PRO A 389 21.04 -13.79 -12.38
N PHE A 390 21.09 -14.97 -11.76
CA PHE A 390 20.58 -16.22 -12.33
C PHE A 390 19.12 -16.07 -12.79
N PHE A 391 18.22 -15.61 -11.91
CA PHE A 391 16.79 -15.47 -12.24
C PHE A 391 16.53 -14.33 -13.22
N VAL A 392 17.31 -13.25 -13.15
CA VAL A 392 17.17 -12.13 -14.10
C VAL A 392 17.57 -12.54 -15.51
N ASN A 393 18.58 -13.40 -15.66
CA ASN A 393 19.03 -13.88 -16.96
C ASN A 393 18.06 -14.90 -17.57
N GLU A 394 17.40 -15.72 -16.75
CA GLU A 394 16.46 -16.73 -17.26
C GLU A 394 15.08 -16.15 -17.60
N GLU A 395 14.65 -15.08 -16.88
CA GLU A 395 13.29 -14.56 -16.98
C GLU A 395 13.26 -13.14 -17.51
N TYR A 396 12.82 -12.95 -18.75
CA TYR A 396 12.63 -11.63 -19.39
C TYR A 396 11.78 -10.68 -18.54
N ALA A 397 10.82 -11.21 -17.77
CA ALA A 397 9.99 -10.42 -16.91
C ALA A 397 10.79 -9.63 -15.82
N PHE A 398 11.98 -10.11 -15.44
CA PHE A 398 12.87 -9.42 -14.51
C PHE A 398 13.83 -8.44 -15.16
N GLN A 399 13.94 -8.48 -16.48
CA GLN A 399 14.64 -7.50 -17.28
C GLN A 399 13.69 -6.35 -17.61
N GLY A 400 14.14 -5.21 -17.97
CA GLY A 400 13.28 -4.11 -18.40
C GLY A 400 12.99 -3.05 -17.35
N ARG A 401 11.79 -2.41 -17.39
CA ARG A 401 11.51 -1.16 -16.65
C ARG A 401 11.71 -1.22 -15.14
N ARG A 402 11.53 -2.36 -14.52
CA ARG A 402 11.80 -2.51 -13.08
C ARG A 402 13.26 -2.22 -12.70
N LEU A 403 14.17 -2.38 -13.63
CA LEU A 403 15.61 -2.06 -13.47
C LEU A 403 15.92 -0.58 -13.72
N SER A 404 14.95 0.24 -14.15
CA SER A 404 15.14 1.68 -14.35
C SER A 404 15.14 2.50 -13.06
N VAL A 405 14.82 1.88 -11.92
CA VAL A 405 14.86 2.48 -10.58
C VAL A 405 15.71 1.64 -9.64
N LYS A 406 16.11 2.25 -8.51
CA LYS A 406 16.83 1.53 -7.46
C LYS A 406 15.95 0.44 -6.84
N PRO A 407 16.49 -0.74 -6.56
CA PRO A 407 15.79 -1.79 -5.83
C PRO A 407 15.47 -1.34 -4.40
N GLY A 408 14.33 -1.83 -3.87
CA GLY A 408 13.86 -1.47 -2.53
C GLY A 408 14.21 -2.50 -1.46
N VAL A 409 14.36 -2.02 -0.21
CA VAL A 409 14.34 -2.88 0.99
C VAL A 409 12.95 -3.48 1.14
N THR A 410 11.91 -2.68 0.91
CA THR A 410 10.52 -3.12 0.75
C THR A 410 9.96 -2.66 -0.58
N GLY A 411 8.76 -3.12 -0.93
CA GLY A 411 8.10 -2.76 -2.17
C GLY A 411 6.65 -3.21 -2.23
N LEU A 412 5.93 -2.73 -3.23
CA LEU A 412 4.50 -3.02 -3.38
C LEU A 412 4.21 -4.52 -3.53
N ALA A 413 5.09 -5.25 -4.23
CA ALA A 413 5.00 -6.71 -4.33
C ALA A 413 5.20 -7.38 -2.96
N ALA A 414 6.12 -6.89 -2.13
CA ALA A 414 6.45 -7.47 -0.83
C ALA A 414 5.29 -7.35 0.17
N VAL A 415 4.56 -6.23 0.16
CA VAL A 415 3.43 -6.01 1.09
C VAL A 415 2.14 -6.67 0.63
N ASN A 416 1.99 -6.96 -0.68
CA ASN A 416 0.78 -7.58 -1.21
C ASN A 416 0.82 -9.10 -1.26
N SER A 417 2.00 -9.72 -1.37
CA SER A 417 2.16 -11.17 -1.23
C SER A 417 3.64 -11.56 -1.21
N ARG A 418 4.11 -12.10 -0.10
CA ARG A 418 5.53 -12.48 0.06
C ARG A 418 5.91 -13.74 -0.71
N TYR A 419 5.02 -14.76 -0.81
CA TYR A 419 5.40 -16.10 -1.30
C TYR A 419 4.46 -16.72 -2.34
N TYR A 420 3.23 -16.24 -2.47
CA TYR A 420 2.21 -16.88 -3.33
C TYR A 420 2.08 -16.30 -4.73
N LEU A 421 2.82 -15.24 -5.04
CA LEU A 421 2.80 -14.68 -6.37
C LEU A 421 3.70 -15.50 -7.29
N LYS A 422 3.16 -15.86 -8.46
CA LYS A 422 4.03 -16.24 -9.58
C LYS A 422 5.01 -15.09 -9.85
N LEU A 423 6.17 -15.42 -10.41
CA LEU A 423 7.19 -14.42 -10.77
C LEU A 423 6.60 -13.23 -11.55
N THR A 424 5.74 -13.52 -12.52
CA THR A 424 5.03 -12.54 -13.35
C THR A 424 4.17 -11.57 -12.56
N ASP A 425 3.52 -12.04 -11.48
CA ASP A 425 2.65 -11.19 -10.68
C ASP A 425 3.44 -10.16 -9.86
N LYS A 426 4.66 -10.52 -9.41
CA LYS A 426 5.56 -9.58 -8.73
C LYS A 426 5.92 -8.43 -9.64
N VAL A 427 6.23 -8.71 -10.90
CA VAL A 427 6.58 -7.69 -11.90
C VAL A 427 5.42 -6.75 -12.17
N THR A 428 4.18 -7.24 -12.17
CA THR A 428 2.98 -6.40 -12.29
C THR A 428 2.88 -5.37 -11.17
N TYR A 429 3.16 -5.76 -9.91
CA TYR A 429 3.20 -4.83 -8.79
C TYR A 429 4.36 -3.83 -8.90
N ASP A 430 5.52 -4.28 -9.39
CA ASP A 430 6.66 -3.41 -9.61
C ASP A 430 6.33 -2.34 -10.67
N TYR A 431 5.68 -2.72 -11.78
CA TYR A 431 5.25 -1.77 -12.80
C TYR A 431 4.15 -0.83 -12.29
N TYR A 432 3.18 -1.33 -11.54
CA TYR A 432 2.18 -0.46 -10.92
C TYR A 432 2.83 0.59 -10.02
N TYR A 433 3.82 0.20 -9.22
CA TYR A 433 4.58 1.13 -8.38
C TYR A 433 5.29 2.20 -9.22
N LEU A 434 5.93 1.81 -10.34
CA LEU A 434 6.61 2.75 -11.23
C LEU A 434 5.65 3.75 -11.88
N ASP A 435 4.48 3.29 -12.28
CA ASP A 435 3.49 4.09 -13.01
C ASP A 435 2.74 5.08 -12.10
N TYR A 436 2.51 4.70 -10.85
CA TYR A 436 1.78 5.51 -9.87
C TYR A 436 2.67 6.03 -8.73
N TYR A 437 3.96 6.18 -9.01
CA TYR A 437 4.91 6.65 -8.01
C TYR A 437 4.50 7.97 -7.37
N SER A 438 4.51 7.99 -6.04
CA SER A 438 4.43 9.19 -5.21
C SER A 438 5.10 8.96 -3.86
N ILE A 439 5.55 10.02 -3.19
CA ILE A 439 6.08 9.93 -1.82
C ILE A 439 5.03 9.38 -0.85
N LEU A 440 3.75 9.71 -1.04
CA LEU A 440 2.66 9.16 -0.23
C LEU A 440 2.51 7.66 -0.44
N LEU A 441 2.74 7.16 -1.65
CA LEU A 441 2.75 5.72 -1.92
C LEU A 441 3.92 5.03 -1.21
N ASP A 442 5.11 5.64 -1.20
CA ASP A 442 6.26 5.13 -0.44
C ASP A 442 5.95 5.05 1.05
N ILE A 443 5.42 6.11 1.64
CA ILE A 443 5.03 6.15 3.05
C ILE A 443 3.98 5.06 3.35
N LYS A 444 2.98 4.92 2.47
CA LYS A 444 1.95 3.87 2.60
C LYS A 444 2.57 2.46 2.58
N ILE A 445 3.49 2.19 1.66
CA ILE A 445 4.16 0.88 1.54
C ILE A 445 5.02 0.59 2.77
N VAL A 446 5.77 1.57 3.27
CA VAL A 446 6.55 1.42 4.51
C VAL A 446 5.64 1.07 5.68
N PHE A 447 4.54 1.79 5.82
CA PHE A 447 3.57 1.54 6.87
C PHE A 447 2.95 0.14 6.78
N GLN A 448 2.53 -0.27 5.58
CA GLN A 448 2.02 -1.61 5.32
C GLN A 448 3.07 -2.69 5.60
N THR A 449 4.36 -2.41 5.32
CA THR A 449 5.46 -3.34 5.63
C THR A 449 5.56 -3.60 7.12
N VAL A 450 5.57 -2.53 7.93
CA VAL A 450 5.61 -2.65 9.40
C VAL A 450 4.38 -3.40 9.90
N TRP A 451 3.21 -3.08 9.36
CA TRP A 451 1.96 -3.77 9.72
C TRP A 451 2.03 -5.27 9.46
N VAL A 452 2.43 -5.67 8.24
CA VAL A 452 2.53 -7.08 7.85
C VAL A 452 3.58 -7.82 8.70
N LEU A 453 4.72 -7.17 8.99
CA LEU A 453 5.76 -7.78 9.82
C LEU A 453 5.32 -8.05 11.26
N LEU A 454 4.52 -7.15 11.84
CA LEU A 454 4.13 -7.24 13.24
C LEU A 454 2.84 -8.05 13.45
N PHE A 455 1.85 -7.89 12.58
CA PHE A 455 0.49 -8.41 12.81
C PHE A 455 0.08 -9.56 11.90
N GLU A 456 0.78 -9.74 10.77
CA GLU A 456 0.51 -10.81 9.81
C GLU A 456 1.74 -11.69 9.55
N PRO A 457 2.49 -12.12 10.57
CA PRO A 457 3.74 -12.83 10.37
C PRO A 457 3.57 -14.20 9.71
N ASN A 458 2.33 -14.72 9.62
CA ASN A 458 1.96 -15.94 8.88
C ASN A 458 1.51 -15.68 7.44
N TYR A 459 1.48 -14.43 6.99
CA TYR A 459 1.31 -14.07 5.58
C TYR A 459 2.50 -14.54 4.71
N SER A 460 3.52 -15.08 5.39
CA SER A 460 4.75 -15.62 4.81
C SER A 460 4.76 -17.15 4.70
N LYS A 461 3.65 -17.83 4.92
CA LYS A 461 3.54 -19.28 4.76
C LYS A 461 2.89 -19.66 3.44
#